data_8d3079954cb364d51758884399681769
#
_entry.id   8d3079954cb364d51758884399681769
#
_cell.length_a   1.000
_cell.length_b   1.000
_cell.length_c   1.000
_cell.angle_alpha   90.00
_cell.angle_beta   90.00
_cell.angle_gamma   90.00
#
_symmetry.space_group_name_H-M   'P 1'
#
loop_
_entity.id
_entity.type
_entity.pdbx_description
1 polymer ?
#
loop_
_entity_poly.entity_id
_entity_poly.type
_entity_poly.pdbx_seq_one_letter_code
_entity_poly.pdbx_strand_id
1 'polypeptide(L)' 'MRFYKVLVPMIESNLENMTTTEKEVAQFFLKQVTVEDLSSEMFSNQLHVSKATLTRFAKKCGFTGFREFLFHYREMMREK' A
#
# COMPACT_ATOMS: atom_id res chain seq x y z
N MET A 1 -10.75 15.18 -5.93
CA MET A 1 -10.94 13.82 -5.40
C MET A 1 -10.09 13.59 -4.15
N ARG A 2 -10.65 12.91 -3.18
CA ARG A 2 -9.93 12.59 -1.95
C ARG A 2 -9.38 11.18 -2.04
N PHE A 3 -8.09 11.05 -2.19
CA PHE A 3 -7.49 9.74 -2.37
C PHE A 3 -7.69 8.82 -1.17
N TYR A 4 -7.65 9.34 0.05
CA TYR A 4 -7.79 8.47 1.22
C TYR A 4 -9.18 7.85 1.30
N LYS A 5 -10.20 8.51 0.73
CA LYS A 5 -11.54 7.94 0.72
C LYS A 5 -11.67 6.80 -0.26
N VAL A 6 -10.71 6.68 -1.19
CA VAL A 6 -10.70 5.60 -2.17
C VAL A 6 -9.70 4.53 -1.75
N LEU A 7 -8.52 4.95 -1.31
CA LEU A 7 -7.42 4.03 -1.04
C LEU A 7 -7.72 3.08 0.10
N VAL A 8 -8.18 3.61 1.24
CA VAL A 8 -8.45 2.76 2.40
C VAL A 8 -9.53 1.72 2.10
N PRO A 9 -10.69 2.11 1.52
CA PRO A 9 -11.67 1.08 1.15
C PRO A 9 -11.16 0.07 0.16
N MET A 10 -10.29 0.49 -0.78
CA MET A 10 -9.73 -0.45 -1.75
C MET A 10 -8.88 -1.50 -1.07
N ILE A 11 -8.08 -1.09 -0.08
CA ILE A 11 -7.27 -2.04 0.68
C ILE A 11 -8.18 -2.97 1.47
N GLU A 12 -9.14 -2.40 2.21
CA GLU A 12 -9.99 -3.19 3.10
C GLU A 12 -10.85 -4.18 2.34
N SER A 13 -11.37 -3.79 1.19
CA SER A 13 -12.27 -4.65 0.44
C SER A 13 -11.53 -5.81 -0.22
N ASN A 14 -10.21 -5.76 -0.29
CA ASN A 14 -9.43 -6.80 -0.93
C ASN A 14 -8.63 -7.63 0.06
N LEU A 15 -8.79 -7.39 1.36
CA LEU A 15 -8.01 -8.13 2.36
C LEU A 15 -8.24 -9.64 2.28
N GLU A 16 -9.46 -10.06 1.99
CA GLU A 16 -9.76 -11.49 1.96
C GLU A 16 -9.01 -12.20 0.84
N ASN A 17 -8.61 -11.47 -0.19
CA ASN A 17 -7.90 -12.06 -1.32
C ASN A 17 -6.39 -12.04 -1.17
N MET A 18 -5.91 -11.58 -0.03
CA MET A 18 -4.48 -11.40 0.18
C MET A 18 -3.88 -12.55 0.96
N THR A 19 -2.61 -12.85 0.66
CA THR A 19 -1.84 -13.79 1.47
C THR A 19 -1.51 -13.16 2.81
N THR A 20 -1.02 -13.98 3.75
CA THR A 20 -0.64 -13.47 5.07
C THR A 20 0.37 -12.34 4.95
N THR A 21 1.38 -12.51 4.08
CA THR A 21 2.40 -11.49 3.90
C THR A 21 1.82 -10.22 3.31
N GLU A 22 0.92 -10.36 2.33
CA GLU A 22 0.27 -9.19 1.74
C GLU A 22 -0.59 -8.47 2.74
N LYS A 23 -1.24 -9.22 3.65
CA LYS A 23 -2.04 -8.59 4.70
C LYS A 23 -1.17 -7.78 5.64
N GLU A 24 0.06 -8.22 5.89
CA GLU A 24 0.96 -7.44 6.72
C GLU A 24 1.30 -6.11 6.07
N VAL A 25 1.50 -6.11 4.74
CA VAL A 25 1.71 -4.88 4.00
C VAL A 25 0.48 -3.98 4.12
N ALA A 26 -0.71 -4.58 3.95
CA ALA A 26 -1.95 -3.82 4.05
C ALA A 26 -2.10 -3.18 5.43
N GLN A 27 -1.79 -3.91 6.49
CA GLN A 27 -1.91 -3.38 7.84
C GLN A 27 -1.02 -2.17 8.05
N PHE A 28 0.19 -2.20 7.49
CA PHE A 28 1.08 -1.06 7.61
C PHE A 28 0.43 0.19 7.00
N PHE A 29 -0.11 0.06 5.79
CA PHE A 29 -0.69 1.20 5.11
C PHE A 29 -2.01 1.64 5.73
N LEU A 30 -2.77 0.71 6.30
CA LEU A 30 -4.02 1.07 6.97
C LEU A 30 -3.78 1.88 8.22
N LYS A 31 -2.61 1.77 8.83
CA LYS A 31 -2.26 2.61 9.98
C LYS A 31 -2.00 4.05 9.57
N GLN A 32 -1.86 4.30 8.27
CA GLN A 32 -1.63 5.64 7.72
C GLN A 32 -0.41 6.31 8.33
N VAL A 33 0.67 5.54 8.43
CA VAL A 33 1.93 6.05 8.96
C VAL A 33 2.58 6.95 7.93
N THR A 34 3.03 8.12 8.37
CA THR A 34 3.77 9.03 7.52
C THR A 34 5.21 8.56 7.42
N VAL A 35 5.71 8.42 6.20
CA VAL A 35 7.09 8.03 5.97
C VAL A 35 7.74 9.03 5.02
N GLU A 36 9.04 9.23 5.18
CA GLU A 36 9.76 10.20 4.36
C GLU A 36 10.21 9.60 3.05
N ASP A 37 10.67 8.35 3.08
CA ASP A 37 11.16 7.67 1.89
C ASP A 37 10.10 6.71 1.39
N LEU A 38 9.46 7.07 0.28
CA LEU A 38 8.40 6.26 -0.30
C LEU A 38 8.96 5.50 -1.50
N SER A 39 9.78 4.50 -1.24
CA SER A 39 10.33 3.65 -2.27
C SER A 39 9.99 2.19 -1.97
N SER A 40 9.90 1.39 -3.05
CA SER A 40 9.63 -0.03 -2.85
C SER A 40 10.77 -0.71 -2.11
N GLU A 41 11.99 -0.22 -2.29
CA GLU A 41 13.14 -0.80 -1.60
C GLU A 41 13.04 -0.56 -0.09
N MET A 42 12.67 0.65 0.31
CA MET A 42 12.52 0.95 1.72
C MET A 42 11.44 0.06 2.35
N PHE A 43 10.30 -0.07 1.69
CA PHE A 43 9.22 -0.88 2.23
C PHE A 43 9.57 -2.36 2.24
N SER A 44 10.28 -2.83 1.21
CA SER A 44 10.72 -4.21 1.17
C SER A 44 11.62 -4.52 2.38
N ASN A 45 12.55 -3.61 2.68
CA ASN A 45 13.45 -3.80 3.80
C ASN A 45 12.76 -3.68 5.14
N GLN A 46 11.91 -2.67 5.29
CA GLN A 46 11.28 -2.41 6.58
C GLN A 46 10.24 -3.47 6.93
N LEU A 47 9.49 -3.94 5.94
CA LEU A 47 8.45 -4.92 6.17
C LEU A 47 8.93 -6.35 5.98
N HIS A 48 10.19 -6.53 5.57
CA HIS A 48 10.78 -7.85 5.37
C HIS A 48 9.98 -8.67 4.34
N VAL A 49 9.61 -8.03 3.25
CA VAL A 49 8.89 -8.69 2.18
C VAL A 49 9.61 -8.44 0.85
N SER A 50 9.36 -9.31 -0.13
CA SER A 50 9.95 -9.13 -1.45
C SER A 50 9.25 -8.02 -2.21
N LYS A 51 9.95 -7.46 -3.20
CA LYS A 51 9.33 -6.47 -4.05
C LYS A 51 8.18 -7.07 -4.85
N ALA A 52 8.26 -8.38 -5.15
CA ALA A 52 7.17 -9.06 -5.83
C ALA A 52 5.91 -9.08 -4.97
N THR A 53 6.07 -9.24 -3.67
CA THR A 53 4.94 -9.21 -2.76
C THR A 53 4.28 -7.83 -2.75
N LEU A 54 5.09 -6.77 -2.75
CA LEU A 54 4.57 -5.41 -2.81
C LEU A 54 3.79 -5.18 -4.11
N THR A 55 4.32 -5.69 -5.21
CA THR A 55 3.64 -5.55 -6.50
C THR A 55 2.31 -6.28 -6.49
N ARG A 56 2.29 -7.51 -5.97
CA ARG A 56 1.04 -8.27 -5.91
C ARG A 56 0.02 -7.60 -5.02
N PHE A 57 0.47 -7.06 -3.88
CA PHE A 57 -0.40 -6.30 -2.99
C PHE A 57 -1.06 -5.14 -3.74
N ALA A 58 -0.23 -4.34 -4.44
CA ALA A 58 -0.75 -3.17 -5.15
C ALA A 58 -1.76 -3.58 -6.22
N LYS A 59 -1.47 -4.65 -6.96
CA LYS A 59 -2.37 -5.10 -8.01
C LYS A 59 -3.69 -5.59 -7.43
N LYS A 60 -3.67 -6.24 -6.28
CA LYS A 60 -4.90 -6.67 -5.64
C LYS A 60 -5.74 -5.50 -5.16
N CYS A 61 -5.10 -4.38 -4.87
CA CYS A 61 -5.82 -3.17 -4.51
C CYS A 61 -6.34 -2.41 -5.73
N GLY A 62 -6.03 -2.87 -6.94
CA GLY A 62 -6.55 -2.24 -8.14
C GLY A 62 -5.58 -1.33 -8.87
N PHE A 63 -4.31 -1.34 -8.47
CA PHE A 63 -3.30 -0.50 -9.13
C PHE A 63 -2.48 -1.33 -10.09
N THR A 64 -1.78 -0.64 -11.00
CA THR A 64 -0.96 -1.35 -11.98
C THR A 64 0.34 -1.86 -11.38
N GLY A 65 0.78 -1.28 -10.26
CA GLY A 65 1.98 -1.70 -9.58
C GLY A 65 2.14 -0.93 -8.29
N PHE A 66 3.21 -1.25 -7.56
CA PHE A 66 3.42 -0.64 -6.24
C PHE A 66 3.78 0.83 -6.34
N ARG A 67 4.45 1.24 -7.43
CA ARG A 67 4.80 2.65 -7.61
C ARG A 67 3.54 3.51 -7.71
N GLU A 68 2.55 3.05 -8.47
CA GLU A 68 1.30 3.78 -8.58
C GLU A 68 0.59 3.83 -7.23
N PHE A 69 0.60 2.71 -6.50
CA PHE A 69 0.01 2.68 -5.17
C PHE A 69 0.68 3.73 -4.26
N LEU A 70 2.00 3.81 -4.28
CA LEU A 70 2.71 4.77 -3.43
C LEU A 70 2.38 6.21 -3.82
N PHE A 71 2.20 6.46 -5.11
CA PHE A 71 1.80 7.80 -5.53
C PHE A 71 0.49 8.19 -4.87
N HIS A 72 -0.49 7.30 -4.91
CA HIS A 72 -1.79 7.59 -4.29
C HIS A 72 -1.69 7.68 -2.78
N TYR A 73 -0.86 6.84 -2.18
CA TYR A 73 -0.67 6.89 -0.74
C TYR A 73 -0.08 8.24 -0.32
N ARG A 74 0.90 8.70 -1.08
CA ARG A 74 1.52 10.00 -0.76
C ARG A 74 0.49 11.12 -0.90
N GLU A 75 -0.33 11.09 -1.94
CA GLU A 75 -1.33 12.12 -2.12
C GLU A 75 -2.35 12.07 -0.99
N MET A 76 -2.72 10.88 -0.56
CA MET A 76 -3.63 10.75 0.58
C MET A 76 -3.04 11.38 1.83
N MET A 77 -1.77 11.12 2.10
CA MET A 77 -1.15 11.66 3.31
C MET A 77 -1.01 13.18 3.24
N ARG A 78 -0.85 13.71 2.04
CA ARG A 78 -0.76 15.17 1.88
C ARG A 78 -2.09 15.85 2.17
N GLU A 79 -3.20 15.15 1.99
CA GLU A 79 -4.52 15.71 2.22
C GLU A 79 -4.93 15.68 3.68
N LYS A 80 -4.17 14.99 4.49
CA LYS A 80 -4.45 14.95 5.92
C LYS A 80 -3.83 16.14 6.62
#